data_f0ca296834c9561b3792272c80d6b41a
#
_entry.id   f0ca296834c9561b3792272c80d6b41a
#
_cell.length_a   1.000
_cell.length_b   1.000
_cell.length_c   1.000
_cell.angle_alpha   90.00
_cell.angle_beta   90.00
_cell.angle_gamma   90.00
#
_symmetry.space_group_name_H-M   'P 1'
#
loop_
_entity.id
_entity.type
_entity.pdbx_description
1 polymer ?
#
loop_
_entity_poly.entity_id
_entity_poly.type
_entity_poly.pdbx_seq_one_letter_code
_entity_poly.pdbx_strand_id
1 'polypeptide(L)'
;MIHGVRAFVLGAGGIGCALGHALCAGGADVTFVDADEQKVDWGRRHGVGLDGRPAQSAEFVHFADWQPRSDGIILLCTKCYDNKTVLDRLPSGLDVIPVQNGFDRDLIERSRIEGISSFVSECDAHRPCTRITRPGSLHVGYCRAGNQGPLPDDVDRLIGVLEQHGSFDVKRVPDILPYKYAKLMYSAAISPLAAAAGLDNGELLTYRGARPLFFALLRENYGILKGARVTLGKVGPFHPDTVDRILSWPLVARTMAWSFSRSLRNTYCSMSGDIEKGRTEIDNFNGHLIELAGDRDCDMNRAVYALVKRMETDRLAPALHRLDEIAA
;
A
#
# COMPACT_ATOMS: atom_id res chain seq x y z
N MET A 1 -21.50 -4.62 -21.41
CA MET A 1 -20.58 -3.45 -21.34
C MET A 1 -21.23 -2.43 -20.43
N ILE A 2 -20.60 -2.10 -19.34
CA ILE A 2 -21.09 -1.08 -18.39
C ILE A 2 -20.64 0.28 -18.94
N HIS A 3 -21.45 0.85 -19.86
CA HIS A 3 -21.23 2.20 -20.34
C HIS A 3 -21.48 3.19 -19.17
N GLY A 4 -20.49 4.03 -18.85
CA GLY A 4 -20.67 5.20 -18.00
C GLY A 4 -19.84 5.29 -16.72
N VAL A 5 -18.89 4.38 -16.46
CA VAL A 5 -17.91 4.59 -15.37
C VAL A 5 -16.66 5.25 -15.96
N ARG A 6 -16.36 6.47 -15.48
CA ARG A 6 -15.10 7.15 -15.77
C ARG A 6 -14.23 7.15 -14.54
N ALA A 7 -12.95 6.83 -14.70
CA ALA A 7 -11.99 6.80 -13.61
C ALA A 7 -10.68 7.48 -14.00
N PHE A 8 -10.14 8.26 -13.08
CA PHE A 8 -8.80 8.84 -13.16
C PHE A 8 -7.89 8.08 -12.18
N VAL A 9 -6.92 7.34 -12.69
CA VAL A 9 -5.96 6.59 -11.87
C VAL A 9 -4.70 7.41 -11.72
N LEU A 10 -4.50 8.01 -10.55
CA LEU A 10 -3.34 8.81 -10.23
C LEU A 10 -2.24 7.90 -9.68
N GLY A 11 -1.16 7.75 -10.44
CA GLY A 11 -0.06 6.84 -10.19
C GLY A 11 -0.18 5.51 -10.94
N ALA A 12 0.59 5.37 -12.02
CA ALA A 12 0.72 4.13 -12.80
C ALA A 12 1.76 3.17 -12.20
N GLY A 13 1.67 2.97 -10.88
CA GLY A 13 2.42 1.98 -10.11
C GLY A 13 1.73 0.61 -10.07
N GLY A 14 2.21 -0.29 -9.22
CA GLY A 14 1.70 -1.66 -9.12
C GLY A 14 0.20 -1.74 -8.85
N ILE A 15 -0.31 -0.97 -7.87
CA ILE A 15 -1.73 -0.92 -7.52
C ILE A 15 -2.53 -0.25 -8.65
N GLY A 16 -2.11 0.96 -9.08
CA GLY A 16 -2.83 1.71 -10.11
C GLY A 16 -2.96 0.95 -11.42
N CYS A 17 -1.88 0.31 -11.89
CA CYS A 17 -1.93 -0.53 -13.09
C CYS A 17 -2.87 -1.74 -12.93
N ALA A 18 -2.86 -2.41 -11.76
CA ALA A 18 -3.74 -3.55 -11.53
C ALA A 18 -5.23 -3.15 -11.52
N LEU A 19 -5.58 -2.03 -10.88
CA LEU A 19 -6.94 -1.50 -10.85
C LEU A 19 -7.37 -0.97 -12.23
N GLY A 20 -6.54 -0.11 -12.83
CA GLY A 20 -6.87 0.48 -14.12
C GLY A 20 -6.97 -0.53 -15.25
N HIS A 21 -6.11 -1.57 -15.27
CA HIS A 21 -6.23 -2.68 -16.21
C HIS A 21 -7.59 -3.38 -16.08
N ALA A 22 -8.02 -3.69 -14.85
CA ALA A 22 -9.31 -4.32 -14.60
C ALA A 22 -10.48 -3.44 -15.05
N LEU A 23 -10.41 -2.13 -14.78
CA LEU A 23 -11.41 -1.16 -15.19
C LEU A 23 -11.52 -1.07 -16.73
N CYS A 24 -10.39 -0.96 -17.41
CA CYS A 24 -10.34 -0.96 -18.88
C CYS A 24 -10.90 -2.26 -19.47
N ALA A 25 -10.53 -3.42 -18.91
CA ALA A 25 -11.04 -4.73 -19.34
C ALA A 25 -12.57 -4.85 -19.17
N GLY A 26 -13.15 -4.16 -18.21
CA GLY A 26 -14.59 -4.06 -17.99
C GLY A 26 -15.28 -2.97 -18.80
N GLY A 27 -14.55 -2.23 -19.66
CA GLY A 27 -15.10 -1.21 -20.54
C GLY A 27 -15.32 0.16 -19.89
N ALA A 28 -14.67 0.44 -18.74
CA ALA A 28 -14.65 1.76 -18.15
C ALA A 28 -13.76 2.72 -18.97
N ASP A 29 -14.10 4.02 -18.94
CA ASP A 29 -13.28 5.09 -19.49
C ASP A 29 -12.19 5.47 -18.47
N VAL A 30 -10.94 5.09 -18.73
CA VAL A 30 -9.85 5.24 -17.78
C VAL A 30 -8.76 6.15 -18.31
N THR A 31 -8.46 7.18 -17.53
CA THR A 31 -7.29 8.05 -17.74
C THR A 31 -6.27 7.80 -16.65
N PHE A 32 -5.07 7.35 -17.02
CA PHE A 32 -3.92 7.28 -16.13
C PHE A 32 -3.20 8.63 -16.07
N VAL A 33 -2.85 9.04 -14.86
CA VAL A 33 -2.09 10.26 -14.60
C VAL A 33 -0.83 9.87 -13.84
N ASP A 34 0.34 10.15 -14.41
CA ASP A 34 1.63 9.86 -13.78
C ASP A 34 2.63 11.00 -14.02
N ALA A 35 3.58 11.17 -13.12
CA ALA A 35 4.65 12.15 -13.26
C ALA A 35 5.89 11.60 -14.00
N ASP A 36 5.94 10.30 -14.27
CA ASP A 36 7.01 9.67 -15.05
C ASP A 36 6.67 9.74 -16.53
N GLU A 37 7.39 10.59 -17.26
CA GLU A 37 7.20 10.83 -18.68
C GLU A 37 7.38 9.53 -19.50
N GLN A 38 8.33 8.67 -19.13
CA GLN A 38 8.58 7.41 -19.83
C GLN A 38 7.37 6.46 -19.71
N LYS A 39 6.76 6.38 -18.52
CA LYS A 39 5.53 5.61 -18.30
C LYS A 39 4.37 6.16 -19.13
N VAL A 40 4.20 7.47 -19.11
CA VAL A 40 3.13 8.13 -19.89
C VAL A 40 3.29 7.88 -21.38
N ASP A 41 4.49 8.06 -21.91
CA ASP A 41 4.77 7.86 -23.32
C ASP A 41 4.67 6.39 -23.75
N TRP A 42 5.08 5.48 -22.89
CA TRP A 42 4.91 4.05 -23.15
C TRP A 42 3.43 3.69 -23.14
N GLY A 43 2.69 4.16 -22.14
CA GLY A 43 1.26 3.91 -21.97
C GLY A 43 0.41 4.42 -23.14
N ARG A 44 0.71 5.62 -23.67
CA ARG A 44 0.05 6.17 -24.87
C ARG A 44 0.17 5.26 -26.07
N ARG A 45 1.30 4.57 -26.22
CA ARG A 45 1.57 3.68 -27.37
C ARG A 45 1.09 2.24 -27.17
N HIS A 46 1.10 1.74 -25.95
CA HIS A 46 0.93 0.32 -25.66
C HIS A 46 -0.19 0.00 -24.66
N GLY A 47 -0.77 1.04 -24.02
CA GLY A 47 -1.77 0.86 -22.98
C GLY A 47 -1.19 0.42 -21.63
N VAL A 48 -2.06 -0.08 -20.74
CA VAL A 48 -1.68 -0.62 -19.44
C VAL A 48 -1.53 -2.15 -19.50
N GLY A 49 -0.44 -2.66 -18.94
CA GLY A 49 -0.12 -4.09 -18.93
C GLY A 49 -0.36 -4.75 -17.56
N LEU A 50 -0.84 -5.99 -17.62
CA LEU A 50 -0.89 -6.91 -16.47
C LEU A 50 -0.34 -8.26 -16.92
N ASP A 51 0.68 -8.76 -16.22
CA ASP A 51 1.35 -10.02 -16.58
C ASP A 51 0.35 -11.18 -16.74
N GLY A 52 0.53 -11.94 -17.82
CA GLY A 52 -0.37 -13.04 -18.18
C GLY A 52 -1.73 -12.63 -18.75
N ARG A 53 -1.96 -11.33 -19.01
CA ARG A 53 -3.19 -10.82 -19.63
C ARG A 53 -2.90 -9.89 -20.82
N PRO A 54 -3.82 -9.78 -21.80
CA PRO A 54 -3.71 -8.79 -22.87
C PRO A 54 -3.64 -7.37 -22.30
N ALA A 55 -2.78 -6.53 -22.87
CA ALA A 55 -2.74 -5.11 -22.55
C ALA A 55 -4.07 -4.43 -22.88
N GLN A 56 -4.45 -3.44 -22.07
CA GLN A 56 -5.68 -2.68 -22.25
C GLN A 56 -5.36 -1.26 -22.72
N SER A 57 -6.11 -0.76 -23.68
CA SER A 57 -6.02 0.62 -24.13
C SER A 57 -6.58 1.56 -23.06
N ALA A 58 -5.90 2.67 -22.82
CA ALA A 58 -6.32 3.73 -21.90
C ALA A 58 -5.71 5.06 -22.33
N GLU A 59 -6.27 6.16 -21.85
CA GLU A 59 -5.64 7.46 -21.96
C GLU A 59 -4.50 7.59 -20.92
N PHE A 60 -3.39 8.23 -21.33
CA PHE A 60 -2.28 8.54 -20.41
C PHE A 60 -1.93 10.01 -20.49
N VAL A 61 -1.92 10.69 -19.36
CA VAL A 61 -1.64 12.12 -19.24
C VAL A 61 -0.52 12.34 -18.24
N HIS A 62 0.44 13.20 -18.60
CA HIS A 62 1.47 13.59 -17.66
C HIS A 62 0.87 14.47 -16.56
N PHE A 63 1.30 14.27 -15.31
CA PHE A 63 0.72 14.97 -14.18
C PHE A 63 0.77 16.51 -14.32
N ALA A 64 1.82 17.06 -14.93
CA ALA A 64 1.94 18.49 -15.15
C ALA A 64 0.84 19.05 -16.10
N ASP A 65 0.40 18.25 -17.07
CA ASP A 65 -0.58 18.63 -18.07
C ASP A 65 -2.03 18.29 -17.69
N TRP A 66 -2.18 17.45 -16.66
CA TRP A 66 -3.49 16.98 -16.24
C TRP A 66 -4.32 18.08 -15.57
N GLN A 67 -5.56 18.20 -15.99
CA GLN A 67 -6.56 19.08 -15.39
C GLN A 67 -7.58 18.22 -14.62
N PRO A 68 -7.70 18.39 -13.29
CA PRO A 68 -8.69 17.68 -12.49
C PRO A 68 -10.12 17.93 -12.98
N ARG A 69 -10.92 16.87 -13.04
CA ARG A 69 -12.30 16.90 -13.51
C ARG A 69 -13.21 16.23 -12.47
N SER A 70 -14.45 16.70 -12.38
CA SER A 70 -15.48 16.19 -11.46
C SER A 70 -16.43 15.16 -12.10
N ASP A 71 -16.20 14.80 -13.37
CA ASP A 71 -17.05 13.88 -14.13
C ASP A 71 -16.57 12.42 -14.07
N GLY A 72 -15.76 12.06 -13.08
CA GLY A 72 -15.27 10.72 -12.87
C GLY A 72 -14.73 10.50 -11.45
N ILE A 73 -14.44 9.25 -11.13
CA ILE A 73 -13.90 8.84 -9.83
C ILE A 73 -12.37 8.96 -9.87
N ILE A 74 -11.80 9.62 -8.87
CA ILE A 74 -10.34 9.70 -8.73
C ILE A 74 -9.85 8.60 -7.79
N LEU A 75 -9.09 7.64 -8.35
CA LEU A 75 -8.36 6.62 -7.60
C LEU A 75 -6.94 7.12 -7.34
N LEU A 76 -6.60 7.40 -6.08
CA LEU A 76 -5.28 7.85 -5.69
C LEU A 76 -4.39 6.64 -5.35
N CYS A 77 -3.50 6.29 -6.28
CA CYS A 77 -2.61 5.13 -6.20
C CYS A 77 -1.13 5.52 -6.15
N THR A 78 -0.84 6.80 -5.95
CA THR A 78 0.53 7.32 -5.75
C THR A 78 1.09 6.87 -4.41
N LYS A 79 2.36 7.10 -4.19
CA LYS A 79 2.96 6.95 -2.86
C LYS A 79 2.50 8.07 -1.93
N CYS A 80 2.37 7.79 -0.63
CA CYS A 80 1.89 8.77 0.34
C CYS A 80 2.73 10.07 0.36
N TYR A 81 4.02 9.99 0.14
CA TYR A 81 4.89 11.16 0.09
C TYR A 81 4.63 12.11 -1.11
N ASP A 82 3.83 11.70 -2.09
CA ASP A 82 3.40 12.54 -3.21
C ASP A 82 2.02 13.18 -2.97
N ASN A 83 1.31 12.79 -1.90
CA ASN A 83 -0.07 13.21 -1.64
C ASN A 83 -0.22 14.72 -1.59
N LYS A 84 0.66 15.43 -0.88
CA LYS A 84 0.60 16.88 -0.81
C LYS A 84 0.60 17.51 -2.20
N THR A 85 1.50 17.08 -3.09
CA THR A 85 1.60 17.60 -4.46
C THR A 85 0.33 17.33 -5.26
N VAL A 86 -0.27 16.16 -5.08
CA VAL A 86 -1.52 15.81 -5.77
C VAL A 86 -2.70 16.59 -5.20
N LEU A 87 -2.83 16.66 -3.88
CA LEU A 87 -3.94 17.32 -3.21
C LEU A 87 -3.95 18.84 -3.42
N ASP A 88 -2.76 19.47 -3.49
CA ASP A 88 -2.63 20.90 -3.80
C ASP A 88 -3.17 21.24 -5.22
N ARG A 89 -3.19 20.26 -6.12
CA ARG A 89 -3.74 20.43 -7.48
C ARG A 89 -5.23 20.15 -7.58
N LEU A 90 -5.78 19.40 -6.63
CA LEU A 90 -7.20 19.03 -6.65
C LEU A 90 -8.07 20.13 -6.03
N PRO A 91 -9.15 20.56 -6.69
CA PRO A 91 -10.12 21.47 -6.10
C PRO A 91 -10.63 20.96 -4.73
N SER A 92 -10.85 21.91 -3.82
CA SER A 92 -11.44 21.59 -2.52
C SER A 92 -12.88 21.08 -2.72
N GLY A 93 -13.20 19.88 -2.41
CA GLY A 93 -14.53 19.28 -2.59
C GLY A 93 -14.60 18.24 -3.69
N LEU A 94 -13.50 18.00 -4.40
CA LEU A 94 -13.40 16.86 -5.28
C LEU A 94 -13.02 15.61 -4.43
N ASP A 95 -13.93 14.63 -4.39
CA ASP A 95 -13.70 13.38 -3.64
C ASP A 95 -12.61 12.55 -4.31
N VAL A 96 -11.77 11.95 -3.50
CA VAL A 96 -10.74 11.00 -3.92
C VAL A 96 -10.94 9.67 -3.19
N ILE A 97 -10.62 8.57 -3.85
CA ILE A 97 -10.58 7.24 -3.25
C ILE A 97 -9.11 6.81 -3.20
N PRO A 98 -8.43 6.99 -2.06
CA PRO A 98 -7.07 6.50 -1.89
C PRO A 98 -7.04 4.98 -1.87
N VAL A 99 -6.10 4.38 -2.61
CA VAL A 99 -5.76 2.96 -2.53
C VAL A 99 -4.26 2.88 -2.24
N GLN A 100 -3.90 3.28 -1.04
CA GLN A 100 -2.52 3.45 -0.60
C GLN A 100 -2.24 2.67 0.68
N ASN A 101 -0.99 2.25 0.85
CA ASN A 101 -0.51 1.76 2.15
C ASN A 101 -0.24 2.96 3.08
N GLY A 102 -0.39 2.74 4.38
CA GLY A 102 -0.12 3.80 5.38
C GLY A 102 -1.26 4.79 5.57
N PHE A 103 -0.99 5.79 6.38
CA PHE A 103 -1.92 6.84 6.76
C PHE A 103 -1.36 8.22 6.44
N ASP A 104 -2.21 9.08 5.92
CA ASP A 104 -1.90 10.48 5.63
C ASP A 104 -3.00 11.36 6.21
N ARG A 105 -2.62 12.35 7.03
CA ARG A 105 -3.58 13.23 7.72
C ARG A 105 -4.41 14.03 6.72
N ASP A 106 -3.78 14.54 5.66
CA ASP A 106 -4.45 15.37 4.66
C ASP A 106 -5.53 14.59 3.90
N LEU A 107 -5.33 13.27 3.72
CA LEU A 107 -6.33 12.39 3.11
C LEU A 107 -7.48 12.03 4.04
N ILE A 108 -7.21 11.84 5.34
CA ILE A 108 -8.25 11.48 6.33
C ILE A 108 -9.39 12.52 6.34
N GLU A 109 -9.07 13.78 6.07
CA GLU A 109 -10.05 14.85 6.03
C GLU A 109 -10.81 14.94 4.68
N ARG A 110 -10.18 14.51 3.59
CA ARG A 110 -10.68 14.65 2.21
C ARG A 110 -11.33 13.40 1.63
N SER A 111 -11.01 12.22 2.13
CA SER A 111 -11.59 10.97 1.61
C SER A 111 -12.69 10.46 2.54
N ARG A 112 -13.82 10.08 1.93
CA ARG A 112 -14.92 9.38 2.64
C ARG A 112 -14.84 7.89 2.47
N ILE A 113 -14.27 7.44 1.36
CA ILE A 113 -14.14 6.04 0.96
C ILE A 113 -12.67 5.80 0.64
N GLU A 114 -12.14 4.68 1.11
CA GLU A 114 -10.78 4.26 0.82
C GLU A 114 -10.72 2.79 0.42
N GLY A 115 -9.63 2.41 -0.22
CA GLY A 115 -9.28 1.04 -0.50
C GLY A 115 -7.95 0.65 0.15
N ILE A 116 -7.84 -0.64 0.51
CA ILE A 116 -6.56 -1.22 0.94
C ILE A 116 -6.33 -2.58 0.26
N SER A 117 -5.19 -2.71 -0.40
CA SER A 117 -4.78 -3.94 -1.06
C SER A 117 -4.04 -4.87 -0.11
N SER A 118 -4.37 -6.16 -0.12
CA SER A 118 -3.57 -7.22 0.48
C SER A 118 -2.82 -8.07 -0.56
N PHE A 119 -3.14 -7.94 -1.84
CA PHE A 119 -2.29 -8.48 -2.89
C PHE A 119 -0.99 -7.67 -3.00
N VAL A 120 0.08 -8.33 -3.45
CA VAL A 120 1.37 -7.68 -3.71
C VAL A 120 1.55 -7.58 -5.21
N SER A 121 1.89 -6.37 -5.68
CA SER A 121 2.13 -6.09 -7.10
C SER A 121 3.45 -5.37 -7.29
N GLU A 122 4.18 -5.76 -8.30
CA GLU A 122 5.42 -5.14 -8.75
C GLU A 122 5.21 -4.52 -10.12
N CYS A 123 5.57 -3.26 -10.27
CA CYS A 123 5.47 -2.52 -11.52
C CYS A 123 6.85 -2.36 -12.13
N ASP A 124 6.91 -2.44 -13.46
CA ASP A 124 8.11 -2.04 -14.20
C ASP A 124 8.45 -0.56 -13.89
N ALA A 125 9.73 -0.25 -13.85
CA ALA A 125 10.20 1.09 -13.49
C ALA A 125 9.72 2.17 -14.47
N HIS A 126 9.71 1.84 -15.78
CA HIS A 126 9.48 2.80 -16.87
C HIS A 126 8.26 2.49 -17.76
N ARG A 127 7.48 1.46 -17.39
CA ARG A 127 6.31 1.01 -18.13
C ARG A 127 5.12 0.86 -17.20
N PRO A 128 3.91 1.25 -17.57
CA PRO A 128 2.71 0.99 -16.80
C PRO A 128 2.30 -0.49 -16.93
N CYS A 129 3.20 -1.38 -16.56
CA CYS A 129 3.04 -2.83 -16.60
C CYS A 129 3.28 -3.39 -15.22
N THR A 130 2.32 -4.14 -14.70
CA THR A 130 2.40 -4.72 -13.36
C THR A 130 2.26 -6.24 -13.39
N ARG A 131 2.81 -6.87 -12.37
CA ARG A 131 2.66 -8.30 -12.07
C ARG A 131 2.15 -8.44 -10.63
N ILE A 132 1.09 -9.22 -10.42
CA ILE A 132 0.66 -9.60 -9.08
C ILE A 132 1.52 -10.77 -8.64
N THR A 133 2.49 -10.49 -7.77
CA THR A 133 3.46 -11.49 -7.28
C THR A 133 2.89 -12.32 -6.13
N ARG A 134 1.86 -11.82 -5.46
CA ARG A 134 1.13 -12.54 -4.42
C ARG A 134 -0.36 -12.23 -4.51
N PRO A 135 -1.23 -13.26 -4.60
CA PRO A 135 -2.67 -13.07 -4.60
C PRO A 135 -3.17 -12.50 -3.27
N GLY A 136 -4.29 -11.82 -3.32
CA GLY A 136 -4.93 -11.21 -2.15
C GLY A 136 -6.21 -10.50 -2.55
N SER A 137 -6.68 -9.61 -1.68
CA SER A 137 -7.94 -8.89 -1.86
C SER A 137 -7.72 -7.38 -1.85
N LEU A 138 -8.58 -6.67 -2.54
CA LEU A 138 -8.83 -5.24 -2.36
C LEU A 138 -10.02 -5.10 -1.40
N HIS A 139 -9.85 -4.47 -0.26
CA HIS A 139 -10.94 -4.07 0.61
C HIS A 139 -11.29 -2.62 0.29
N VAL A 140 -12.57 -2.30 0.17
CA VAL A 140 -13.07 -0.94 -0.08
C VAL A 140 -14.21 -0.64 0.89
N GLY A 141 -14.21 0.52 1.50
CA GLY A 141 -15.23 0.91 2.45
C GLY A 141 -15.08 2.35 2.93
N TYR A 142 -15.98 2.76 3.81
CA TYR A 142 -15.95 4.09 4.41
C TYR A 142 -14.80 4.26 5.41
N CYS A 143 -14.23 5.46 5.50
CA CYS A 143 -13.15 5.82 6.44
C CYS A 143 -13.64 6.33 7.77
N ARG A 144 -14.94 6.52 7.97
CA ARG A 144 -15.50 7.09 9.21
C ARG A 144 -16.61 6.20 9.74
N ALA A 145 -16.51 5.82 11.00
CA ALA A 145 -17.59 5.18 11.72
C ALA A 145 -18.83 6.08 11.71
N GLY A 146 -19.96 5.57 11.25
CA GLY A 146 -21.23 6.32 11.17
C GLY A 146 -21.77 6.51 9.74
N ASN A 147 -20.97 6.41 8.71
CA ASN A 147 -21.44 6.30 7.32
C ASN A 147 -21.78 4.83 7.02
N GLN A 148 -22.97 4.39 7.43
CA GLN A 148 -23.42 3.00 7.24
C GLN A 148 -24.40 2.85 6.05
N GLY A 149 -24.45 3.83 5.16
CA GLY A 149 -25.26 3.75 3.95
C GLY A 149 -24.60 2.89 2.85
N PRO A 150 -25.35 2.57 1.79
CA PRO A 150 -24.76 2.01 0.58
C PRO A 150 -23.69 2.96 0.02
N LEU A 151 -22.71 2.40 -0.67
CA LEU A 151 -21.73 3.22 -1.41
C LEU A 151 -22.47 4.03 -2.50
N PRO A 152 -21.94 5.21 -2.90
CA PRO A 152 -22.46 5.94 -4.04
C PRO A 152 -22.56 5.04 -5.29
N ASP A 153 -23.59 5.20 -6.09
CA ASP A 153 -23.91 4.30 -7.22
C ASP A 153 -22.76 4.20 -8.24
N ASP A 154 -22.03 5.27 -8.46
CA ASP A 154 -20.88 5.30 -9.35
C ASP A 154 -19.68 4.52 -8.78
N VAL A 155 -19.43 4.66 -7.48
CA VAL A 155 -18.40 3.90 -6.76
C VAL A 155 -18.78 2.42 -6.71
N ASP A 156 -20.05 2.09 -6.42
CA ASP A 156 -20.51 0.71 -6.37
C ASP A 156 -20.38 0.04 -7.74
N ARG A 157 -20.71 0.75 -8.84
CA ARG A 157 -20.48 0.27 -10.20
C ARG A 157 -19.01 0.06 -10.51
N LEU A 158 -18.12 1.00 -10.12
CA LEU A 158 -16.67 0.85 -10.29
C LEU A 158 -16.16 -0.40 -9.58
N ILE A 159 -16.59 -0.62 -8.34
CA ILE A 159 -16.22 -1.81 -7.56
C ILE A 159 -16.76 -3.09 -8.24
N GLY A 160 -17.97 -3.07 -8.78
CA GLY A 160 -18.53 -4.18 -9.54
C GLY A 160 -17.70 -4.56 -10.78
N VAL A 161 -17.13 -3.57 -11.48
CA VAL A 161 -16.17 -3.82 -12.57
C VAL A 161 -14.90 -4.48 -12.05
N LEU A 162 -14.35 -3.98 -10.95
CA LEU A 162 -13.15 -4.56 -10.34
C LEU A 162 -13.36 -6.01 -9.86
N GLU A 163 -14.57 -6.33 -9.35
CA GLU A 163 -14.93 -7.70 -8.95
C GLU A 163 -14.98 -8.67 -10.13
N GLN A 164 -15.49 -8.22 -11.26
CA GLN A 164 -15.67 -9.08 -12.44
C GLN A 164 -14.39 -9.26 -13.25
N HIS A 165 -13.55 -8.23 -13.34
CA HIS A 165 -12.40 -8.17 -14.25
C HIS A 165 -11.03 -8.13 -13.53
N GLY A 166 -11.01 -7.94 -12.21
CA GLY A 166 -9.77 -7.93 -11.41
C GLY A 166 -9.07 -9.28 -11.37
N SER A 167 -7.76 -9.26 -11.17
CA SER A 167 -6.94 -10.44 -10.86
C SER A 167 -6.74 -10.61 -9.35
N PHE A 168 -7.67 -10.10 -8.57
CA PHE A 168 -7.69 -10.09 -7.11
C PHE A 168 -9.15 -10.13 -6.62
N ASP A 169 -9.37 -10.64 -5.42
CA ASP A 169 -10.69 -10.58 -4.81
C ASP A 169 -11.01 -9.13 -4.40
N VAL A 170 -12.28 -8.75 -4.48
CA VAL A 170 -12.75 -7.47 -3.94
C VAL A 170 -13.71 -7.72 -2.78
N LYS A 171 -13.54 -6.94 -1.72
CA LYS A 171 -14.35 -7.03 -0.49
C LYS A 171 -14.90 -5.67 -0.11
N ARG A 172 -16.21 -5.51 -0.21
CA ARG A 172 -16.91 -4.36 0.35
C ARG A 172 -16.97 -4.50 1.87
N VAL A 173 -16.54 -3.48 2.57
CA VAL A 173 -16.56 -3.45 4.03
C VAL A 173 -17.24 -2.16 4.52
N PRO A 174 -18.01 -2.20 5.62
CA PRO A 174 -18.68 -1.01 6.13
C PRO A 174 -17.71 0.03 6.68
N ASP A 175 -16.55 -0.40 7.19
CA ASP A 175 -15.48 0.42 7.74
C ASP A 175 -14.15 -0.15 7.26
N ILE A 176 -13.36 0.67 6.56
CA ILE A 176 -12.06 0.28 6.02
C ILE A 176 -10.93 0.35 7.05
N LEU A 177 -11.07 1.16 8.10
CA LEU A 177 -10.00 1.43 9.05
C LEU A 177 -9.46 0.17 9.75
N PRO A 178 -10.30 -0.80 10.19
CA PRO A 178 -9.78 -2.05 10.76
C PRO A 178 -8.82 -2.80 9.85
N TYR A 179 -9.07 -2.77 8.56
CA TYR A 179 -8.24 -3.45 7.56
C TYR A 179 -6.97 -2.65 7.24
N LYS A 180 -7.07 -1.31 7.16
CA LYS A 180 -5.90 -0.43 6.98
C LYS A 180 -4.93 -0.54 8.16
N TYR A 181 -5.42 -0.51 9.39
CA TYR A 181 -4.59 -0.68 10.59
C TYR A 181 -3.95 -2.07 10.66
N ALA A 182 -4.70 -3.12 10.32
CA ALA A 182 -4.12 -4.45 10.25
C ALA A 182 -3.02 -4.53 9.16
N LYS A 183 -3.22 -3.90 8.02
CA LYS A 183 -2.18 -3.81 6.98
C LYS A 183 -0.97 -3.00 7.45
N LEU A 184 -1.20 -1.86 8.12
CA LEU A 184 -0.15 -1.02 8.69
C LEU A 184 0.72 -1.80 9.66
N MET A 185 0.12 -2.61 10.55
CA MET A 185 0.84 -3.46 11.52
C MET A 185 1.93 -4.29 10.82
N TYR A 186 1.59 -4.92 9.70
CA TYR A 186 2.54 -5.73 8.93
C TYR A 186 3.51 -4.87 8.12
N SER A 187 3.02 -3.86 7.41
CA SER A 187 3.83 -3.05 6.50
C SER A 187 4.89 -2.25 7.25
N ALA A 188 4.55 -1.69 8.42
CA ALA A 188 5.49 -0.95 9.26
C ALA A 188 6.55 -1.85 9.94
N ALA A 189 6.33 -3.19 9.97
CA ALA A 189 7.35 -4.12 10.44
C ALA A 189 8.22 -4.68 9.30
N ILE A 190 7.61 -5.00 8.16
CA ILE A 190 8.32 -5.63 7.03
C ILE A 190 9.12 -4.58 6.25
N SER A 191 8.46 -3.50 5.83
CA SER A 191 9.01 -2.60 4.81
C SER A 191 10.30 -1.90 5.23
N PRO A 192 10.39 -1.28 6.41
CA PRO A 192 11.61 -0.59 6.79
C PRO A 192 12.79 -1.54 7.03
N LEU A 193 12.57 -2.71 7.65
CA LEU A 193 13.63 -3.67 7.93
C LEU A 193 14.15 -4.32 6.63
N ALA A 194 13.25 -4.73 5.73
CA ALA A 194 13.62 -5.33 4.46
C ALA A 194 14.35 -4.32 3.57
N ALA A 195 13.84 -3.09 3.47
CA ALA A 195 14.46 -2.03 2.68
C ALA A 195 15.84 -1.63 3.23
N ALA A 196 15.98 -1.44 4.56
CA ALA A 196 17.25 -1.07 5.18
C ALA A 196 18.32 -2.14 5.00
N ALA A 197 17.94 -3.41 5.07
CA ALA A 197 18.88 -4.54 4.95
C ALA A 197 19.12 -4.99 3.50
N GLY A 198 18.31 -4.57 2.53
CA GLY A 198 18.34 -5.06 1.15
C GLY A 198 17.87 -6.51 1.01
N LEU A 199 16.96 -6.95 1.89
CA LEU A 199 16.41 -8.31 1.91
C LEU A 199 15.07 -8.39 1.18
N ASP A 200 14.80 -9.56 0.56
CA ASP A 200 13.43 -9.89 0.18
C ASP A 200 12.58 -10.27 1.42
N ASN A 201 11.26 -10.29 1.27
CA ASN A 201 10.35 -10.57 2.38
C ASN A 201 10.53 -11.99 2.97
N GLY A 202 10.98 -12.96 2.18
CA GLY A 202 11.26 -14.32 2.63
C GLY A 202 12.59 -14.41 3.39
N GLU A 203 13.59 -13.65 2.95
CA GLU A 203 14.88 -13.53 3.63
C GLU A 203 14.73 -12.87 5.00
N LEU A 204 13.91 -11.82 5.10
CA LEU A 204 13.59 -11.19 6.37
C LEU A 204 13.12 -12.19 7.43
N LEU A 205 12.32 -13.20 7.02
CA LEU A 205 11.80 -14.23 7.92
C LEU A 205 12.82 -15.33 8.27
N THR A 206 13.87 -15.48 7.50
CA THR A 206 14.86 -16.57 7.70
C THR A 206 16.21 -16.09 8.19
N TYR A 207 16.58 -14.85 7.90
CA TYR A 207 17.85 -14.29 8.35
C TYR A 207 17.87 -14.13 9.87
N ARG A 208 18.93 -14.62 10.53
CA ARG A 208 19.02 -14.69 12.00
C ARG A 208 19.02 -13.30 12.66
N GLY A 209 19.61 -12.30 12.03
CA GLY A 209 19.64 -10.92 12.53
C GLY A 209 18.33 -10.18 12.34
N ALA A 210 17.59 -10.43 11.26
CA ALA A 210 16.37 -9.69 10.91
C ALA A 210 15.09 -10.22 11.59
N ARG A 211 14.94 -11.55 11.62
CA ARG A 211 13.70 -12.17 12.14
C ARG A 211 13.33 -11.76 13.58
N PRO A 212 14.25 -11.72 14.55
CA PRO A 212 13.93 -11.28 15.91
C PRO A 212 13.43 -9.81 15.94
N LEU A 213 14.08 -8.93 15.18
CA LEU A 213 13.67 -7.52 15.04
C LEU A 213 12.28 -7.41 14.42
N PHE A 214 12.02 -8.16 13.36
CA PHE A 214 10.70 -8.22 12.73
C PHE A 214 9.61 -8.67 13.71
N PHE A 215 9.86 -9.72 14.52
CA PHE A 215 8.88 -10.18 15.50
C PHE A 215 8.66 -9.17 16.63
N ALA A 216 9.75 -8.55 17.12
CA ALA A 216 9.66 -7.53 18.15
C ALA A 216 8.85 -6.32 17.66
N LEU A 217 9.18 -5.81 16.46
CA LEU A 217 8.49 -4.67 15.86
C LEU A 217 7.02 -4.99 15.56
N LEU A 218 6.72 -6.20 15.10
CA LEU A 218 5.34 -6.62 14.84
C LEU A 218 4.50 -6.67 16.13
N ARG A 219 5.08 -7.13 17.25
CA ARG A 219 4.43 -7.12 18.56
C ARG A 219 4.27 -5.71 19.10
N GLU A 220 5.27 -4.84 18.95
CA GLU A 220 5.17 -3.44 19.36
C GLU A 220 4.06 -2.73 18.58
N ASN A 221 4.01 -2.90 17.23
CA ASN A 221 2.94 -2.37 16.40
C ASN A 221 1.56 -2.81 16.88
N TYR A 222 1.40 -4.12 17.16
CA TYR A 222 0.16 -4.65 17.69
C TYR A 222 -0.20 -4.00 19.03
N GLY A 223 0.77 -3.88 19.95
CA GLY A 223 0.59 -3.24 21.26
C GLY A 223 0.18 -1.77 21.16
N ILE A 224 0.80 -1.02 20.25
CA ILE A 224 0.44 0.39 19.97
C ILE A 224 -1.02 0.48 19.51
N LEU A 225 -1.40 -0.32 18.52
CA LEU A 225 -2.75 -0.30 17.95
C LEU A 225 -3.82 -0.70 18.97
N LYS A 226 -3.57 -1.74 19.76
CA LYS A 226 -4.49 -2.14 20.86
C LYS A 226 -4.57 -1.08 21.95
N GLY A 227 -3.44 -0.48 22.33
CA GLY A 227 -3.39 0.62 23.30
C GLY A 227 -4.10 1.89 22.80
N ALA A 228 -4.11 2.14 21.51
CA ALA A 228 -4.91 3.19 20.88
C ALA A 228 -6.39 2.81 20.69
N ARG A 229 -6.81 1.63 21.16
CA ARG A 229 -8.18 1.08 21.03
C ARG A 229 -8.65 0.94 19.59
N VAL A 230 -7.72 0.69 18.68
CA VAL A 230 -8.01 0.48 17.25
C VAL A 230 -8.59 -0.93 17.08
N THR A 231 -9.70 -1.02 16.36
CA THR A 231 -10.23 -2.30 15.88
C THR A 231 -9.35 -2.80 14.73
N LEU A 232 -9.02 -4.10 14.74
CA LEU A 232 -8.21 -4.73 13.71
C LEU A 232 -9.04 -5.70 12.88
N GLY A 233 -8.90 -5.61 11.55
CA GLY A 233 -9.53 -6.52 10.60
C GLY A 233 -8.57 -7.63 10.15
N LYS A 234 -9.10 -8.62 9.43
CA LYS A 234 -8.29 -9.69 8.85
C LYS A 234 -7.89 -9.34 7.42
N VAL A 235 -6.61 -9.06 7.18
CA VAL A 235 -6.06 -8.73 5.83
C VAL A 235 -5.20 -9.86 5.25
N GLY A 236 -4.75 -10.80 6.03
CA GLY A 236 -3.90 -11.91 5.67
C GLY A 236 -4.51 -13.25 6.04
N PRO A 237 -3.71 -14.32 6.08
CA PRO A 237 -4.19 -15.65 6.45
C PRO A 237 -4.69 -15.71 7.89
N PHE A 238 -4.13 -14.89 8.78
CA PHE A 238 -4.49 -14.83 10.20
C PHE A 238 -4.97 -13.45 10.60
N HIS A 239 -5.87 -13.40 11.60
CA HIS A 239 -6.23 -12.18 12.29
C HIS A 239 -5.04 -11.67 13.13
N PRO A 240 -4.81 -10.34 13.27
CA PRO A 240 -3.73 -9.81 14.10
C PRO A 240 -3.64 -10.36 15.52
N ASP A 241 -4.76 -10.55 16.21
CA ASP A 241 -4.79 -11.17 17.55
C ASP A 241 -4.25 -12.61 17.56
N THR A 242 -4.46 -13.36 16.46
CA THR A 242 -3.90 -14.70 16.29
C THR A 242 -2.39 -14.65 16.06
N VAL A 243 -1.94 -13.65 15.30
CA VAL A 243 -0.51 -13.46 15.03
C VAL A 243 0.24 -13.11 16.31
N ASP A 244 -0.28 -12.18 17.12
CA ASP A 244 0.33 -11.86 18.42
C ASP A 244 0.42 -13.09 19.35
N ARG A 245 -0.65 -13.90 19.40
CA ARG A 245 -0.65 -15.18 20.14
C ARG A 245 0.41 -16.15 19.62
N ILE A 246 0.58 -16.27 18.28
CA ILE A 246 1.64 -17.10 17.68
C ILE A 246 3.02 -16.57 18.08
N LEU A 247 3.23 -15.26 18.03
CA LEU A 247 4.50 -14.62 18.39
C LEU A 247 4.85 -14.78 19.89
N SER A 248 3.87 -15.05 20.75
CA SER A 248 4.10 -15.37 22.16
C SER A 248 4.71 -16.76 22.37
N TRP A 249 4.77 -17.61 21.32
CA TRP A 249 5.38 -18.93 21.33
C TRP A 249 6.57 -19.00 20.37
N PRO A 250 7.82 -18.74 20.82
CA PRO A 250 8.97 -18.53 19.93
C PRO A 250 9.25 -19.67 18.97
N LEU A 251 9.05 -20.93 19.39
CA LEU A 251 9.25 -22.09 18.52
C LEU A 251 8.19 -22.16 17.41
N VAL A 252 6.92 -21.89 17.74
CA VAL A 252 5.81 -21.85 16.79
C VAL A 252 6.04 -20.72 15.80
N ALA A 253 6.33 -19.51 16.28
CA ALA A 253 6.61 -18.36 15.45
C ALA A 253 7.76 -18.62 14.46
N ARG A 254 8.85 -19.25 14.92
CA ARG A 254 10.01 -19.60 14.07
C ARG A 254 9.65 -20.62 12.99
N THR A 255 8.90 -21.65 13.34
CA THR A 255 8.48 -22.69 12.39
C THR A 255 7.53 -22.11 11.34
N MET A 256 6.58 -21.28 11.76
CA MET A 256 5.67 -20.60 10.84
C MET A 256 6.41 -19.62 9.92
N ALA A 257 7.33 -18.81 10.45
CA ALA A 257 8.14 -17.91 9.64
C ALA A 257 8.92 -18.67 8.55
N TRP A 258 9.52 -19.82 8.90
CA TRP A 258 10.20 -20.67 7.93
C TRP A 258 9.25 -21.23 6.87
N SER A 259 8.04 -21.63 7.24
CA SER A 259 7.02 -22.12 6.30
C SER A 259 6.58 -21.03 5.34
N PHE A 260 6.28 -19.82 5.85
CA PHE A 260 5.86 -18.68 5.03
C PHE A 260 6.97 -18.11 4.15
N SER A 261 8.23 -18.19 4.58
CA SER A 261 9.35 -17.58 3.86
C SER A 261 9.45 -18.03 2.41
N ARG A 262 9.12 -19.30 2.13
CA ARG A 262 9.18 -19.86 0.76
C ARG A 262 8.25 -19.13 -0.22
N SER A 263 7.05 -18.77 0.23
CA SER A 263 6.05 -18.06 -0.59
C SER A 263 6.33 -16.55 -0.70
N LEU A 264 7.31 -16.06 0.05
CA LEU A 264 7.69 -14.64 0.09
C LEU A 264 9.08 -14.39 -0.52
N ARG A 265 9.75 -15.43 -1.02
CA ARG A 265 11.02 -15.29 -1.75
C ARG A 265 10.82 -14.52 -3.04
N ASN A 266 11.82 -13.72 -3.38
CA ASN A 266 11.81 -12.84 -4.56
C ASN A 266 10.60 -11.87 -4.58
N THR A 267 10.02 -11.57 -3.41
CA THR A 267 9.02 -10.50 -3.27
C THR A 267 9.61 -9.38 -2.43
N TYR A 268 9.59 -8.18 -2.96
CA TYR A 268 10.15 -7.02 -2.30
C TYR A 268 9.05 -6.15 -1.70
N CYS A 269 9.36 -5.46 -0.62
CA CYS A 269 8.45 -4.52 -0.01
C CYS A 269 8.34 -3.23 -0.85
N SER A 270 7.25 -2.47 -0.63
CA SER A 270 7.01 -1.23 -1.38
C SER A 270 8.08 -0.16 -1.18
N MET A 271 8.84 -0.23 -0.09
CA MET A 271 9.85 0.74 0.30
C MET A 271 11.23 0.44 -0.32
N SER A 272 11.51 -0.81 -0.74
CA SER A 272 12.82 -1.21 -1.25
C SER A 272 13.28 -0.39 -2.46
N GLY A 273 12.38 -0.12 -3.41
CA GLY A 273 12.69 0.73 -4.57
C GLY A 273 12.65 2.23 -4.29
N ASP A 274 12.22 2.66 -3.10
CA ASP A 274 12.10 4.07 -2.73
C ASP A 274 13.34 4.56 -1.95
N ILE A 275 14.04 3.68 -1.25
CA ILE A 275 15.29 4.00 -0.52
C ILE A 275 16.31 4.68 -1.45
N GLU A 276 16.51 4.15 -2.64
CA GLU A 276 17.44 4.70 -3.63
C GLU A 276 17.02 6.10 -4.11
N LYS A 277 15.70 6.39 -4.11
CA LYS A 277 15.16 7.71 -4.42
C LYS A 277 15.33 8.71 -3.27
N GLY A 278 15.74 8.23 -2.07
CA GLY A 278 15.95 9.02 -0.86
C GLY A 278 14.68 9.62 -0.28
N ARG A 279 13.55 8.97 -0.47
CA ARG A 279 12.30 9.24 0.22
C ARG A 279 11.44 7.99 0.23
N THR A 280 10.81 7.72 1.35
CA THR A 280 10.01 6.52 1.58
C THR A 280 8.67 6.88 2.22
N GLU A 281 7.85 5.87 2.47
CA GLU A 281 6.58 6.03 3.19
C GLU A 281 6.76 5.85 4.73
N ILE A 282 7.96 6.03 5.27
CA ILE A 282 8.25 5.79 6.69
C ILE A 282 7.43 6.70 7.61
N ASP A 283 7.19 7.94 7.20
CA ASP A 283 6.36 8.90 7.95
C ASP A 283 4.91 8.41 8.05
N ASN A 284 4.40 7.79 6.98
CA ASN A 284 3.04 7.27 6.90
C ASN A 284 2.86 5.88 7.52
N PHE A 285 3.96 5.19 7.84
CA PHE A 285 3.98 3.88 8.50
C PHE A 285 4.38 4.01 9.97
N ASN A 286 5.67 3.95 10.24
CA ASN A 286 6.20 4.00 11.61
C ASN A 286 5.99 5.37 12.25
N GLY A 287 6.08 6.47 11.49
CA GLY A 287 5.75 7.81 11.96
C GLY A 287 4.32 7.88 12.49
N HIS A 288 3.34 7.37 11.75
CA HIS A 288 1.95 7.32 12.21
C HIS A 288 1.77 6.43 13.46
N LEU A 289 2.47 5.30 13.55
CA LEU A 289 2.43 4.45 14.77
C LEU A 289 3.02 5.15 15.99
N ILE A 290 4.12 5.91 15.82
CA ILE A 290 4.72 6.72 16.89
C ILE A 290 3.73 7.79 17.38
N GLU A 291 3.03 8.44 16.48
CA GLU A 291 1.97 9.40 16.83
C GLU A 291 0.82 8.73 17.60
N LEU A 292 0.37 7.56 17.15
CA LEU A 292 -0.66 6.78 17.86
C LEU A 292 -0.19 6.28 19.23
N ALA A 293 1.10 6.01 19.39
CA ALA A 293 1.66 5.62 20.68
C ALA A 293 1.54 6.75 21.71
N GLY A 294 1.71 8.01 21.28
CA GLY A 294 1.74 9.15 22.20
C GLY A 294 2.89 9.01 23.20
N ASP A 295 2.56 9.05 24.49
CA ASP A 295 3.55 8.90 25.58
C ASP A 295 3.91 7.44 25.90
N ARG A 296 3.31 6.47 25.19
CA ARG A 296 3.61 5.05 25.40
C ARG A 296 4.94 4.68 24.75
N ASP A 297 5.55 3.67 25.33
CA ASP A 297 6.80 3.11 24.83
C ASP A 297 6.64 2.55 23.40
N CYS A 298 7.55 2.94 22.50
CA CYS A 298 7.59 2.52 21.10
C CYS A 298 9.02 2.61 20.53
N ASP A 299 9.99 2.13 21.31
CA ASP A 299 11.42 2.30 21.03
C ASP A 299 11.86 1.65 19.72
N MET A 300 11.32 0.48 19.40
CA MET A 300 11.61 -0.19 18.13
C MET A 300 11.13 0.64 16.93
N ASN A 301 9.91 1.19 16.99
CA ASN A 301 9.40 2.07 15.95
C ASN A 301 10.25 3.33 15.80
N ARG A 302 10.66 3.95 16.93
CA ARG A 302 11.53 5.14 16.92
C ARG A 302 12.90 4.85 16.32
N ALA A 303 13.52 3.73 16.69
CA ALA A 303 14.83 3.32 16.18
C ALA A 303 14.77 3.04 14.67
N VAL A 304 13.77 2.30 14.22
CA VAL A 304 13.55 1.99 12.79
C VAL A 304 13.25 3.26 12.00
N TYR A 305 12.40 4.13 12.53
CA TYR A 305 12.08 5.42 11.91
C TYR A 305 13.34 6.29 11.73
N ALA A 306 14.13 6.44 12.81
CA ALA A 306 15.36 7.22 12.78
C ALA A 306 16.39 6.67 11.78
N LEU A 307 16.53 5.33 11.71
CA LEU A 307 17.41 4.68 10.74
C LEU A 307 16.99 5.01 9.30
N VAL A 308 15.71 4.81 8.97
CA VAL A 308 15.22 5.04 7.59
C VAL A 308 15.31 6.52 7.23
N LYS A 309 14.97 7.45 8.14
CA LYS A 309 15.13 8.90 7.90
C LYS A 309 16.58 9.29 7.64
N ARG A 310 17.53 8.69 8.38
CA ARG A 310 18.94 8.89 8.10
C ARG A 310 19.35 8.32 6.73
N MET A 311 18.84 7.13 6.36
CA MET A 311 19.10 6.56 5.04
C MET A 311 18.57 7.45 3.92
N GLU A 312 17.39 8.06 4.09
CA GLU A 312 16.84 9.04 3.15
C GLU A 312 17.74 10.27 3.01
N THR A 313 18.17 10.86 4.15
CA THR A 313 18.95 12.10 4.19
C THR A 313 20.36 11.92 3.64
N ASP A 314 21.04 10.87 4.09
CA ASP A 314 22.45 10.63 3.80
C ASP A 314 22.65 9.76 2.54
N ARG A 315 21.55 9.37 1.87
CA ARG A 315 21.57 8.49 0.69
C ARG A 315 22.30 7.18 0.93
N LEU A 316 22.07 6.57 2.09
CA LEU A 316 22.76 5.34 2.47
C LEU A 316 22.20 4.13 1.73
N ALA A 317 23.08 3.33 1.17
CA ALA A 317 22.70 2.09 0.51
C ALA A 317 22.18 1.04 1.53
N PRO A 318 21.21 0.19 1.13
CA PRO A 318 20.80 -0.95 1.92
C PRO A 318 21.96 -1.90 2.25
N ALA A 319 22.03 -2.36 3.50
CA ALA A 319 23.05 -3.32 3.93
C ALA A 319 22.62 -4.04 5.21
N LEU A 320 23.03 -5.31 5.36
CA LEU A 320 22.67 -6.13 6.52
C LEU A 320 23.06 -5.53 7.86
N HIS A 321 24.24 -4.87 7.94
CA HIS A 321 24.74 -4.24 9.17
C HIS A 321 23.85 -3.06 9.65
N ARG A 322 22.95 -2.53 8.80
CA ARG A 322 21.98 -1.52 9.22
C ARG A 322 21.03 -2.03 10.30
N LEU A 323 20.78 -3.34 10.33
CA LEU A 323 19.95 -3.95 11.36
C LEU A 323 20.58 -3.92 12.75
N ASP A 324 21.91 -3.91 12.83
CA ASP A 324 22.65 -3.84 14.10
C ASP A 324 22.42 -2.48 14.80
N GLU A 325 22.15 -1.43 14.02
CA GLU A 325 21.88 -0.09 14.52
C GLU A 325 20.51 0.03 15.22
N ILE A 326 19.58 -0.90 14.98
CA ILE A 326 18.27 -0.98 15.64
C ILE A 326 18.37 -1.78 16.95
N ALA A 327 19.29 -2.74 17.00
CA ALA A 327 19.48 -3.63 18.13
C ALA A 327 20.36 -3.03 19.26
N ALA A 328 21.03 -1.94 18.99
CA ALA A 328 21.93 -1.22 19.92
C ALA A 328 21.14 -0.24 20.81
#